data_ed54ac123088ca726da2524f02469eab
#
_entry.id   ed54ac123088ca726da2524f02469eab
#
_cell.length_a   1.000
_cell.length_b   1.000
_cell.length_c   1.000
_cell.angle_alpha   90.00
_cell.angle_beta   90.00
_cell.angle_gamma   90.00
#
_symmetry.space_group_name_H-M   'P 1'
#
loop_
_entity.id
_entity.type
_entity.pdbx_description
1 polymer ?
#
loop_
_entity_poly.entity_id
_entity_poly.type
_entity_poly.pdbx_seq_one_letter_code
_entity_poly.pdbx_strand_id
1 'polypeptide(L)'
;MAKKLDKAEVKKALERKVAQTTRPVQPKAQLGFIHHNVDCIGCRACEIACKDKNGLPAGPRFRRVMYVEGGSFPDVYAYKVNMSCNHCAEPACLPACPSGAIWKRADNGVVDIDSTLCIGCRKCEPACPYGAPQWDPQEMVIKKCNMCIDELEAGRKPY
;
A
#
# COMPACT_ATOMS: atom_id res chain seq x y z
N MET A 1 17.01 -14.13 -11.04
CA MET A 1 18.35 -13.48 -11.00
C MET A 1 18.18 -12.15 -10.28
N ALA A 2 18.82 -11.94 -9.13
CA ALA A 2 18.79 -10.66 -8.42
C ALA A 2 19.49 -9.59 -9.29
N LYS A 3 18.75 -8.53 -9.64
CA LYS A 3 19.30 -7.39 -10.37
C LYS A 3 20.38 -6.74 -9.50
N LYS A 4 21.60 -6.61 -10.01
CA LYS A 4 22.65 -5.86 -9.30
C LYS A 4 22.19 -4.42 -9.14
N LEU A 5 21.96 -4.01 -7.89
CA LEU A 5 21.62 -2.63 -7.55
C LEU A 5 22.82 -1.71 -7.85
N ASP A 6 22.56 -0.64 -8.57
CA ASP A 6 23.57 0.41 -8.75
C ASP A 6 23.78 1.14 -7.41
N LYS A 7 25.06 1.31 -7.04
CA LYS A 7 25.44 2.02 -5.81
C LYS A 7 24.91 3.45 -5.76
N ALA A 8 24.84 4.11 -6.90
CA ALA A 8 24.33 5.48 -7.02
C ALA A 8 22.83 5.53 -6.75
N GLU A 9 22.04 4.58 -7.27
CA GLU A 9 20.60 4.47 -7.02
C GLU A 9 20.30 4.21 -5.54
N VAL A 10 21.05 3.30 -4.92
CA VAL A 10 20.92 3.01 -3.48
C VAL A 10 21.23 4.25 -2.64
N LYS A 11 22.31 4.97 -2.94
CA LYS A 11 22.70 6.20 -2.25
C LYS A 11 21.58 7.25 -2.35
N LYS A 12 21.07 7.52 -3.55
CA LYS A 12 19.97 8.46 -3.79
C LYS A 12 18.70 8.07 -3.04
N ALA A 13 18.37 6.78 -2.98
CA ALA A 13 17.20 6.29 -2.24
C ALA A 13 17.37 6.50 -0.74
N LEU A 14 18.54 6.27 -0.17
CA LEU A 14 18.83 6.50 1.24
C LEU A 14 18.79 7.99 1.60
N GLU A 15 19.35 8.86 0.77
CA GLU A 15 19.27 10.31 0.95
C GLU A 15 17.81 10.79 0.94
N ARG A 16 17.01 10.32 -0.03
CA ARG A 16 15.57 10.60 -0.10
C ARG A 16 14.85 10.12 1.17
N LYS A 17 15.14 8.92 1.65
CA LYS A 17 14.58 8.37 2.88
C LYS A 17 14.89 9.27 4.08
N VAL A 18 16.16 9.63 4.27
CA VAL A 18 16.59 10.49 5.39
C VAL A 18 15.86 11.83 5.34
N ALA A 19 15.80 12.46 4.16
CA ALA A 19 15.08 13.71 3.97
C ALA A 19 13.59 13.59 4.32
N GLN A 20 12.93 12.54 3.89
CA GLN A 20 11.49 12.33 4.17
C GLN A 20 11.20 11.87 5.60
N THR A 21 12.17 11.28 6.30
CA THR A 21 12.02 10.91 7.71
C THR A 21 12.18 12.12 8.62
N THR A 22 13.13 13.03 8.29
CA THR A 22 13.37 14.25 9.04
C THR A 22 12.32 15.34 8.77
N ARG A 23 11.83 15.42 7.53
CA ARG A 23 10.78 16.36 7.12
C ARG A 23 9.71 15.62 6.34
N PRO A 24 8.55 15.31 6.95
CA PRO A 24 7.44 14.65 6.24
C PRO A 24 7.04 15.41 4.98
N VAL A 25 6.84 14.66 3.89
CA VAL A 25 6.41 15.22 2.62
C VAL A 25 4.97 15.72 2.75
N GLN A 26 4.76 17.01 2.49
CA GLN A 26 3.43 17.61 2.33
C GLN A 26 3.06 17.57 0.85
N PRO A 27 2.14 16.71 0.41
CA PRO A 27 1.77 16.63 -1.00
C PRO A 27 0.93 17.83 -1.42
N LYS A 28 0.98 18.19 -2.70
CA LYS A 28 0.12 19.22 -3.29
C LYS A 28 -1.36 18.86 -3.19
N ALA A 29 -1.68 17.59 -3.37
CA ALA A 29 -3.00 17.01 -3.16
C ALA A 29 -2.83 15.61 -2.56
N GLN A 30 -3.60 15.26 -1.54
CA GLN A 30 -3.58 13.93 -0.96
C GLN A 30 -4.71 13.11 -1.56
N LEU A 31 -4.36 12.05 -2.28
CA LEU A 31 -5.33 11.06 -2.76
C LEU A 31 -5.81 10.17 -1.62
N GLY A 32 -7.05 9.74 -1.69
CA GLY A 32 -7.68 8.83 -0.74
C GLY A 32 -8.73 7.95 -1.40
N PHE A 33 -9.19 6.93 -0.67
CA PHE A 33 -10.32 6.10 -1.08
C PHE A 33 -11.58 6.52 -0.33
N ILE A 34 -12.70 6.58 -1.05
CA ILE A 34 -14.03 6.71 -0.48
C ILE A 34 -14.70 5.34 -0.60
N HIS A 35 -15.26 4.86 0.48
CA HIS A 35 -16.05 3.62 0.52
C HIS A 35 -17.46 3.91 1.03
N HIS A 36 -18.44 3.66 0.19
CA HIS A 36 -19.86 3.75 0.56
C HIS A 36 -20.30 2.42 1.18
N ASN A 37 -20.33 2.39 2.48
CA ASN A 37 -20.60 1.16 3.23
C ASN A 37 -22.03 0.64 3.03
N VAL A 38 -23.00 1.55 2.84
CA VAL A 38 -24.41 1.22 2.63
C VAL A 38 -24.61 0.45 1.32
N ASP A 39 -23.86 0.81 0.29
CA ASP A 39 -23.95 0.19 -1.04
C ASP A 39 -23.13 -1.10 -1.16
N CYS A 40 -22.31 -1.40 -0.15
CA CYS A 40 -21.41 -2.54 -0.19
C CYS A 40 -22.11 -3.82 0.23
N ILE A 41 -22.30 -4.74 -0.70
CA ILE A 41 -22.86 -6.09 -0.44
C ILE A 41 -21.80 -7.10 0.02
N GLY A 42 -20.51 -6.72 0.05
CA GLY A 42 -19.41 -7.59 0.46
C GLY A 42 -19.02 -8.66 -0.56
N CYS A 43 -19.32 -8.48 -1.84
CA CYS A 43 -19.02 -9.47 -2.91
C CYS A 43 -17.54 -9.72 -3.17
N ARG A 44 -16.64 -8.87 -2.63
CA ARG A 44 -15.18 -8.94 -2.80
C ARG A 44 -14.66 -8.79 -4.25
N ALA A 45 -15.50 -8.39 -5.19
CA ALA A 45 -15.08 -8.16 -6.58
C ALA A 45 -13.92 -7.17 -6.67
N CYS A 46 -13.91 -6.13 -5.83
CA CYS A 46 -12.81 -5.16 -5.72
C CYS A 46 -11.50 -5.76 -5.22
N GLU A 47 -11.52 -6.82 -4.40
CA GLU A 47 -10.32 -7.58 -4.03
C GLU A 47 -9.76 -8.33 -5.23
N ILE A 48 -10.64 -9.03 -5.96
CA ILE A 48 -10.25 -9.84 -7.13
C ILE A 48 -9.73 -8.94 -8.25
N ALA A 49 -10.43 -7.86 -8.59
CA ALA A 49 -9.98 -6.92 -9.61
C ALA A 49 -8.59 -6.32 -9.30
N CYS A 50 -8.38 -5.91 -8.03
CA CYS A 50 -7.08 -5.41 -7.60
C CYS A 50 -5.99 -6.48 -7.67
N LYS A 51 -6.33 -7.73 -7.32
CA LYS A 51 -5.42 -8.87 -7.33
C LYS A 51 -5.03 -9.23 -8.76
N ASP A 52 -5.99 -9.30 -9.67
CA ASP A 52 -5.80 -9.60 -11.09
C ASP A 52 -4.93 -8.54 -11.76
N LYS A 53 -5.29 -7.25 -11.64
CA LYS A 53 -4.50 -6.14 -12.18
C LYS A 53 -3.03 -6.18 -11.75
N ASN A 54 -2.75 -6.51 -10.51
CA ASN A 54 -1.40 -6.48 -9.95
C ASN A 54 -0.67 -7.83 -10.06
N GLY A 55 -1.26 -8.85 -10.69
CA GLY A 55 -0.67 -10.17 -10.85
C GLY A 55 -0.26 -10.82 -9.51
N LEU A 56 -1.09 -10.62 -8.46
CA LEU A 56 -0.71 -11.07 -7.12
C LEU A 56 -0.90 -12.59 -6.97
N PRO A 57 0.11 -13.30 -6.45
CA PRO A 57 0.00 -14.72 -6.18
C PRO A 57 -1.00 -15.02 -5.05
N ALA A 58 -1.18 -16.30 -4.72
CA ALA A 58 -1.91 -16.70 -3.52
C ALA A 58 -1.26 -16.07 -2.28
N GLY A 59 -2.09 -15.50 -1.39
CA GLY A 59 -1.66 -14.82 -0.16
C GLY A 59 -1.85 -13.31 -0.23
N PRO A 60 -0.98 -12.52 -0.88
CA PRO A 60 -1.05 -11.06 -0.87
C PRO A 60 -2.38 -10.50 -1.41
N ARG A 61 -2.94 -9.51 -0.69
CA ARG A 61 -4.16 -8.79 -1.08
C ARG A 61 -4.03 -7.33 -0.71
N PHE A 62 -3.91 -6.45 -1.69
CA PHE A 62 -3.76 -5.01 -1.43
C PHE A 62 -5.06 -4.36 -0.97
N ARG A 63 -6.20 -4.94 -1.34
CA ARG A 63 -7.53 -4.54 -0.89
C ARG A 63 -8.20 -5.71 -0.20
N ARG A 64 -8.87 -5.46 0.91
CA ARG A 64 -9.53 -6.49 1.73
C ARG A 64 -10.89 -5.99 2.17
N VAL A 65 -11.91 -6.78 1.97
CA VAL A 65 -13.26 -6.53 2.51
C VAL A 65 -13.46 -7.41 3.73
N MET A 66 -13.62 -6.76 4.87
CA MET A 66 -13.89 -7.41 6.16
C MET A 66 -15.36 -7.23 6.53
N TYR A 67 -15.93 -8.24 7.14
CA TYR A 67 -17.26 -8.20 7.73
C TYR A 67 -17.11 -7.89 9.21
N VAL A 68 -17.90 -6.96 9.69
CA VAL A 68 -18.01 -6.62 11.11
C VAL A 68 -19.46 -6.84 11.51
N GLU A 69 -19.69 -7.75 12.43
CA GLU A 69 -20.99 -8.13 12.91
C GLU A 69 -21.00 -8.05 14.44
N GLY A 70 -22.14 -7.68 15.02
CA GLY A 70 -22.27 -7.58 16.46
C GLY A 70 -23.71 -7.30 16.89
N GLY A 71 -23.86 -7.04 18.20
CA GLY A 71 -25.16 -6.91 18.84
C GLY A 71 -25.74 -8.25 19.30
N SER A 72 -26.97 -8.25 19.79
CA SER A 72 -27.77 -9.42 20.16
C SER A 72 -29.19 -9.26 19.62
N PHE A 73 -29.75 -10.39 19.22
CA PHE A 73 -31.13 -10.36 18.68
C PHE A 73 -32.10 -9.71 19.69
N PRO A 74 -33.03 -8.79 19.25
CA PRO A 74 -33.25 -8.35 17.86
C PRO A 74 -32.34 -7.24 17.35
N ASP A 75 -31.52 -6.63 18.19
CA ASP A 75 -30.70 -5.47 17.88
C ASP A 75 -29.32 -5.92 17.37
N VAL A 76 -29.27 -6.45 16.16
CA VAL A 76 -28.05 -6.88 15.49
C VAL A 76 -27.61 -5.87 14.43
N TYR A 77 -26.30 -5.75 14.20
CA TYR A 77 -25.74 -4.95 13.10
C TYR A 77 -24.70 -5.73 12.32
N ALA A 78 -24.60 -5.43 11.03
CA ALA A 78 -23.55 -5.93 10.16
C ALA A 78 -23.14 -4.84 9.16
N TYR A 79 -21.84 -4.63 9.00
CA TYR A 79 -21.30 -3.73 7.98
C TYR A 79 -20.00 -4.26 7.40
N LYS A 80 -19.59 -3.70 6.27
CA LYS A 80 -18.38 -4.12 5.56
C LYS A 80 -17.35 -3.01 5.61
N VAL A 81 -16.11 -3.36 5.93
CA VAL A 81 -14.99 -2.43 5.94
C VAL A 81 -14.04 -2.79 4.80
N ASN A 82 -13.86 -1.85 3.89
CA ASN A 82 -12.94 -2.03 2.78
C ASN A 82 -11.60 -1.36 3.09
N MET A 83 -10.59 -2.18 3.36
CA MET A 83 -9.26 -1.73 3.76
C MET A 83 -8.24 -1.89 2.64
N SER A 84 -7.41 -0.87 2.47
CA SER A 84 -6.20 -0.90 1.64
C SER A 84 -5.10 -0.07 2.30
N CYS A 85 -4.00 0.24 1.61
CA CYS A 85 -3.03 1.19 2.13
C CYS A 85 -3.66 2.59 2.23
N ASN A 86 -3.55 3.23 3.39
CA ASN A 86 -4.10 4.57 3.63
C ASN A 86 -3.18 5.70 3.12
N HIS A 87 -2.00 5.37 2.59
CA HIS A 87 -1.00 6.34 2.13
C HIS A 87 -0.78 7.49 3.13
N CYS A 88 -0.55 7.11 4.39
CA CYS A 88 -0.53 7.98 5.57
C CYS A 88 0.21 9.30 5.34
N ALA A 89 -0.19 10.35 6.06
CA ALA A 89 0.54 11.63 6.09
C ALA A 89 1.97 11.40 6.57
N GLU A 90 2.12 10.65 7.66
CA GLU A 90 3.39 10.21 8.24
C GLU A 90 3.45 8.67 8.20
N PRO A 91 3.98 8.08 7.11
CA PRO A 91 3.96 6.64 6.95
C PRO A 91 5.03 5.95 7.81
N ALA A 92 4.62 5.23 8.86
CA ALA A 92 5.53 4.49 9.74
C ALA A 92 6.38 3.43 9.01
N CYS A 93 5.90 2.91 7.87
CA CYS A 93 6.66 1.97 7.03
C CYS A 93 7.89 2.61 6.36
N LEU A 94 7.90 3.94 6.16
CA LEU A 94 9.00 4.65 5.50
C LEU A 94 10.28 4.62 6.35
N PRO A 95 10.28 5.09 7.61
CA PRO A 95 11.48 5.02 8.46
C PRO A 95 11.90 3.57 8.75
N ALA A 96 10.95 2.62 8.78
CA ALA A 96 11.24 1.21 9.02
C ALA A 96 12.00 0.52 7.86
N CYS A 97 12.01 1.10 6.65
CA CYS A 97 12.66 0.50 5.50
C CYS A 97 14.19 0.77 5.51
N PRO A 98 15.06 -0.23 5.70
CA PRO A 98 16.51 0.00 5.78
C PRO A 98 17.13 0.38 4.43
N SER A 99 16.59 -0.12 3.32
CA SER A 99 17.14 0.13 1.96
C SER A 99 16.64 1.43 1.34
N GLY A 100 15.68 2.16 1.97
CA GLY A 100 15.08 3.34 1.37
C GLY A 100 14.15 3.06 0.19
N ALA A 101 13.71 1.81 0.02
CA ALA A 101 12.79 1.42 -1.05
C ALA A 101 11.41 2.09 -0.92
N ILE A 102 11.00 2.46 0.30
CA ILE A 102 9.70 3.10 0.55
C ILE A 102 9.87 4.62 0.55
N TRP A 103 8.99 5.30 -0.17
CA TRP A 103 9.01 6.76 -0.29
C TRP A 103 7.60 7.32 -0.51
N LYS A 104 7.40 8.60 -0.22
CA LYS A 104 6.14 9.30 -0.44
C LYS A 104 6.26 10.28 -1.59
N ARG A 105 5.29 10.27 -2.48
CA ARG A 105 5.21 11.19 -3.62
C ARG A 105 4.78 12.58 -3.14
N ALA A 106 5.41 13.62 -3.71
CA ALA A 106 5.11 15.01 -3.36
C ALA A 106 3.93 15.60 -4.15
N ASP A 107 3.56 14.98 -5.28
CA ASP A 107 2.46 15.43 -6.13
C ASP A 107 1.08 15.01 -5.59
N ASN A 108 0.93 13.75 -5.22
CA ASN A 108 -0.36 13.13 -4.90
C ASN A 108 -0.42 12.41 -3.55
N GLY A 109 0.67 12.41 -2.78
CA GLY A 109 0.76 11.82 -1.45
C GLY A 109 0.78 10.29 -1.41
N VAL A 110 0.85 9.62 -2.56
CA VAL A 110 0.95 8.17 -2.61
C VAL A 110 2.28 7.72 -2.00
N VAL A 111 2.19 6.79 -1.05
CA VAL A 111 3.37 6.10 -0.52
C VAL A 111 3.62 4.90 -1.42
N ASP A 112 4.81 4.79 -1.98
CA ASP A 112 5.17 3.75 -2.93
C ASP A 112 6.37 2.92 -2.47
N ILE A 113 6.56 1.77 -3.08
CA ILE A 113 7.71 0.87 -2.85
C ILE A 113 8.38 0.59 -4.19
N ASP A 114 9.66 0.90 -4.25
CA ASP A 114 10.51 0.49 -5.35
C ASP A 114 10.97 -0.96 -5.14
N SER A 115 10.40 -1.88 -5.94
CA SER A 115 10.71 -3.31 -5.85
C SER A 115 12.18 -3.62 -6.17
N THR A 116 12.85 -2.77 -6.96
CA THR A 116 14.28 -2.97 -7.32
C THR A 116 15.21 -2.69 -6.14
N LEU A 117 14.80 -1.80 -5.23
CA LEU A 117 15.54 -1.43 -4.02
C LEU A 117 15.11 -2.27 -2.81
N CYS A 118 14.00 -3.01 -2.92
CA CYS A 118 13.49 -3.82 -1.83
C CYS A 118 14.36 -5.05 -1.63
N ILE A 119 14.91 -5.20 -0.41
CA ILE A 119 15.73 -6.35 -0.01
C ILE A 119 14.92 -7.47 0.66
N GLY A 120 13.61 -7.37 0.70
CA GLY A 120 12.73 -8.39 1.28
C GLY A 120 12.81 -8.57 2.80
N CYS A 121 13.38 -7.62 3.54
CA CYS A 121 13.61 -7.74 5.00
C CYS A 121 12.34 -7.72 5.87
N ARG A 122 11.19 -7.42 5.29
CA ARG A 122 9.84 -7.42 5.90
C ARG A 122 9.63 -6.47 7.09
N LYS A 123 10.57 -5.60 7.45
CA LYS A 123 10.44 -4.68 8.60
C LYS A 123 9.26 -3.70 8.48
N CYS A 124 8.81 -3.41 7.26
CA CYS A 124 7.65 -2.54 7.03
C CYS A 124 6.30 -3.22 7.32
N GLU A 125 6.23 -4.56 7.40
CA GLU A 125 4.99 -5.27 7.72
C GLU A 125 4.55 -5.00 9.17
N PRO A 126 5.37 -5.30 10.21
CA PRO A 126 4.99 -5.02 11.58
C PRO A 126 4.94 -3.52 11.91
N ALA A 127 5.62 -2.66 11.14
CA ALA A 127 5.54 -1.21 11.32
C ALA A 127 4.21 -0.62 10.86
N CYS A 128 3.45 -1.32 10.03
CA CYS A 128 2.16 -0.85 9.52
C CYS A 128 1.00 -1.37 10.38
N PRO A 129 0.26 -0.51 11.10
CA PRO A 129 -0.86 -0.97 11.93
C PRO A 129 -2.02 -1.55 11.13
N TYR A 130 -2.06 -1.30 9.82
CA TYR A 130 -3.11 -1.77 8.91
C TYR A 130 -2.70 -3.03 8.13
N GLY A 131 -1.46 -3.50 8.27
CA GLY A 131 -0.93 -4.66 7.52
C GLY A 131 -0.96 -4.45 6.00
N ALA A 132 -0.75 -3.21 5.52
CA ALA A 132 -0.80 -2.89 4.10
C ALA A 132 0.40 -3.41 3.30
N PRO A 133 1.66 -3.29 3.76
CA PRO A 133 2.79 -3.98 3.12
C PRO A 133 2.65 -5.50 3.30
N GLN A 134 2.81 -6.26 2.22
CA GLN A 134 2.66 -7.71 2.23
C GLN A 134 3.77 -8.37 1.43
N TRP A 135 4.20 -9.52 1.91
CA TRP A 135 5.23 -10.32 1.29
C TRP A 135 4.74 -10.99 0.00
N ASP A 136 5.47 -10.81 -1.08
CA ASP A 136 5.30 -11.56 -2.32
C ASP A 136 6.33 -12.69 -2.38
N PRO A 137 5.91 -13.96 -2.26
CA PRO A 137 6.84 -15.09 -2.24
C PRO A 137 7.42 -15.42 -3.62
N GLN A 138 6.82 -14.95 -4.69
CA GLN A 138 7.33 -15.20 -6.05
C GLN A 138 8.46 -14.25 -6.40
N GLU A 139 8.31 -12.97 -6.07
CA GLU A 139 9.33 -11.96 -6.36
C GLU A 139 10.29 -11.72 -5.19
N MET A 140 10.02 -12.30 -4.01
CA MET A 140 10.83 -12.16 -2.79
C MET A 140 10.98 -10.70 -2.34
N VAL A 141 9.95 -9.90 -2.52
CA VAL A 141 9.88 -8.47 -2.16
C VAL A 141 8.60 -8.15 -1.41
N ILE A 142 8.55 -6.98 -0.80
CA ILE A 142 7.32 -6.45 -0.23
C ILE A 142 6.59 -5.61 -1.28
N LYS A 143 5.30 -5.86 -1.40
CA LYS A 143 4.38 -5.10 -2.23
C LYS A 143 3.24 -4.52 -1.40
N LYS A 144 2.59 -3.49 -1.90
CA LYS A 144 1.36 -2.91 -1.31
C LYS A 144 0.58 -2.12 -2.36
N CYS A 145 -0.61 -1.70 -2.02
CA CYS A 145 -1.40 -0.79 -2.85
C CYS A 145 -0.59 0.47 -3.20
N ASN A 146 -0.56 0.84 -4.47
CA ASN A 146 0.03 2.07 -5.01
C ASN A 146 -1.04 3.03 -5.58
N MET A 147 -2.33 2.83 -5.25
CA MET A 147 -3.48 3.56 -5.81
C MET A 147 -3.63 3.45 -7.33
N CYS A 148 -3.14 2.38 -7.95
CA CYS A 148 -3.12 2.24 -9.40
C CYS A 148 -2.51 3.47 -10.08
N ILE A 149 -1.35 3.94 -9.59
CA ILE A 149 -0.74 5.19 -10.05
C ILE A 149 -0.46 5.19 -11.56
N ASP A 150 -0.16 4.04 -12.12
CA ASP A 150 -0.01 3.80 -13.55
C ASP A 150 -1.28 4.18 -14.34
N GLU A 151 -2.45 3.85 -13.81
CA GLU A 151 -3.73 4.23 -14.41
C GLU A 151 -3.99 5.74 -14.25
N LEU A 152 -3.73 6.27 -13.06
CA LEU A 152 -3.90 7.70 -12.78
C LEU A 152 -2.98 8.57 -13.66
N GLU A 153 -1.73 8.17 -13.84
CA GLU A 153 -0.76 8.86 -14.72
C GLU A 153 -1.17 8.78 -16.19
N ALA A 154 -1.88 7.73 -16.59
CA ALA A 154 -2.47 7.58 -17.92
C ALA A 154 -3.83 8.27 -18.06
N GLY A 155 -4.30 9.00 -17.04
CA GLY A 155 -5.61 9.69 -17.05
C GLY A 155 -6.81 8.75 -16.95
N ARG A 156 -6.61 7.49 -16.57
CA ARG A 156 -7.67 6.51 -16.38
C ARG A 156 -8.07 6.39 -14.90
N LYS A 157 -9.22 5.79 -14.65
CA LYS A 157 -9.67 5.50 -13.28
C LYS A 157 -8.93 4.28 -12.71
N PRO A 158 -8.66 4.25 -11.39
CA PRO A 158 -8.18 3.03 -10.72
C PRO A 158 -9.16 1.86 -10.89
N TYR A 159 -8.61 0.65 -10.84
CA TYR A 159 -9.39 -0.59 -10.84
C TYR A 159 -10.20 -0.77 -9.55
#